data_85e1f35614ec2bbf4a6dcd33cb08229b
#
_entry.id   85e1f35614ec2bbf4a6dcd33cb08229b
#
_cell.length_a   1.000
_cell.length_b   1.000
_cell.length_c   1.000
_cell.angle_alpha   90.00
_cell.angle_beta   90.00
_cell.angle_gamma   90.00
#
_symmetry.space_group_name_H-M   'P 1'
#
loop_
_entity.id
_entity.type
_entity.pdbx_description
1 polymer ?
#
loop_
_entity_poly.entity_id
_entity_poly.type
_entity_poly.pdbx_seq_one_letter_code
_entity_poly.pdbx_strand_id
1 'polypeptide(L)'
;MPSTHLHRAAPALALALLLSIAAHAAGHCGGTSPADPAASDPLRREVSTLSMEYWADQPAGMITCSYGYWAAKCGDFEAAHKIFDKCIAKGYGGAMIWKGLLLEDGSGVPRDPAAAAALYKRAAEGSGDEDYAALGSLHYASALHEGNGVPRDEAEARKWFERAAALGSEDARTFLQTGHHTGSRNQRGEGVGTPNGVVAAATAKAQRLVQQAAQSLPALPDWSLALAAALAALVGAGAWHQRRLARPAAPRVAAPRALDRIAQA
;
A
#
# COMPACT_ATOMS: atom_id res chain seq x y z
N MET A 1 -46.48 18.98 -9.20
CA MET A 1 -45.34 18.07 -9.48
C MET A 1 -44.11 18.93 -9.67
N PRO A 2 -43.24 19.01 -8.72
CA PRO A 2 -41.80 18.96 -8.93
C PRO A 2 -41.05 18.40 -7.69
N SER A 3 -40.39 17.26 -7.78
CA SER A 3 -39.39 16.88 -6.75
C SER A 3 -38.53 15.66 -7.08
N THR A 4 -38.38 15.31 -8.37
CA THR A 4 -37.59 14.13 -8.76
C THR A 4 -36.16 14.44 -9.20
N HIS A 5 -35.75 15.68 -9.26
CA HIS A 5 -34.40 16.07 -9.74
C HIS A 5 -33.35 16.25 -8.64
N LEU A 6 -33.75 16.40 -7.36
CA LEU A 6 -32.78 16.61 -6.25
C LEU A 6 -32.04 15.34 -5.84
N HIS A 7 -32.67 14.15 -5.99
CA HIS A 7 -32.04 12.89 -5.52
C HIS A 7 -30.98 12.31 -6.47
N ARG A 8 -30.89 12.79 -7.72
CA ARG A 8 -29.89 12.32 -8.69
C ARG A 8 -28.59 13.12 -8.69
N ALA A 9 -28.60 14.32 -8.12
CA ALA A 9 -27.40 15.18 -8.07
C ALA A 9 -26.47 14.87 -6.88
N ALA A 10 -27.00 14.36 -5.80
CA ALA A 10 -26.23 14.08 -4.57
C ALA A 10 -25.09 13.06 -4.75
N PRO A 11 -25.27 11.90 -5.43
CA PRO A 11 -24.17 10.95 -5.59
C PRO A 11 -23.08 11.45 -6.56
N ALA A 12 -23.44 12.26 -7.56
CA ALA A 12 -22.46 12.81 -8.48
C ALA A 12 -21.60 13.90 -7.82
N LEU A 13 -22.17 14.70 -6.92
CA LEU A 13 -21.41 15.69 -6.14
C LEU A 13 -20.49 15.01 -5.13
N ALA A 14 -20.92 13.95 -4.48
CA ALA A 14 -20.10 13.18 -3.54
C ALA A 14 -18.92 12.50 -4.27
N LEU A 15 -19.14 11.95 -5.46
CA LEU A 15 -18.07 11.34 -6.26
C LEU A 15 -17.08 12.40 -6.77
N ALA A 16 -17.53 13.57 -7.17
CA ALA A 16 -16.67 14.67 -7.58
C ALA A 16 -15.85 15.24 -6.42
N LEU A 17 -16.40 15.30 -5.21
CA LEU A 17 -15.66 15.68 -4.00
C LEU A 17 -14.61 14.65 -3.61
N LEU A 18 -14.88 13.34 -3.74
CA LEU A 18 -13.91 12.29 -3.47
C LEU A 18 -12.78 12.29 -4.49
N LEU A 19 -13.06 12.56 -5.76
CA LEU A 19 -12.05 12.69 -6.82
C LEU A 19 -11.15 13.92 -6.62
N SER A 20 -11.70 15.03 -6.13
CA SER A 20 -10.90 16.23 -5.84
C SER A 20 -9.99 16.06 -4.62
N ILE A 21 -10.38 15.26 -3.63
CA ILE A 21 -9.53 14.94 -2.47
C ILE A 21 -8.32 14.08 -2.90
N ALA A 22 -8.51 13.13 -3.83
CA ALA A 22 -7.42 12.32 -4.35
C ALA A 22 -6.38 13.14 -5.15
N ALA A 23 -6.83 14.19 -5.86
CA ALA A 23 -5.93 15.07 -6.62
C ALA A 23 -5.06 15.98 -5.73
N HIS A 24 -5.48 16.26 -4.49
CA HIS A 24 -4.71 17.09 -3.55
C HIS A 24 -3.73 16.29 -2.67
N ALA A 25 -3.84 14.96 -2.63
CA ALA A 25 -2.92 14.12 -1.88
C ALA A 25 -1.53 13.99 -2.53
N ALA A 26 -1.41 14.30 -3.81
CA ALA A 26 -0.14 14.24 -4.55
C ALA A 26 0.85 15.39 -4.22
N GLY A 27 0.43 16.41 -3.48
CA GLY A 27 1.23 17.61 -3.21
C GLY A 27 1.87 17.72 -1.82
N HIS A 28 1.83 16.66 -0.98
CA HIS A 28 2.21 16.80 0.44
C HIS A 28 3.58 16.24 0.82
N CYS A 29 4.37 15.84 -0.13
CA CYS A 29 5.71 15.33 0.10
C CYS A 29 6.79 16.39 -0.10
N GLY A 30 6.94 17.28 0.85
CA GLY A 30 7.95 18.34 0.79
C GLY A 30 7.58 19.37 -0.29
N GLY A 31 6.69 20.30 0.06
CA GLY A 31 6.14 21.24 -0.92
C GLY A 31 7.23 21.90 -1.77
N THR A 32 7.17 21.65 -3.05
CA THR A 32 7.96 22.34 -4.03
C THR A 32 7.38 23.74 -4.20
N SER A 33 7.94 24.69 -3.46
CA SER A 33 7.88 26.05 -3.95
C SER A 33 9.12 26.20 -4.82
N PRO A 34 8.96 26.29 -6.15
CA PRO A 34 10.09 26.58 -7.02
C PRO A 34 10.78 27.85 -6.51
N ALA A 35 12.10 27.87 -6.60
CA ALA A 35 12.85 29.06 -6.24
C ALA A 35 12.27 30.25 -7.01
N ASP A 36 11.89 31.29 -6.30
CA ASP A 36 11.43 32.53 -6.89
C ASP A 36 12.48 33.63 -6.58
N PRO A 37 13.42 33.90 -7.52
CA PRO A 37 14.43 34.90 -7.31
C PRO A 37 13.89 36.30 -7.05
N ALA A 38 12.63 36.57 -7.46
CA ALA A 38 11.97 37.86 -7.27
C ALA A 38 11.16 37.91 -5.97
N ALA A 39 11.05 36.82 -5.21
CA ALA A 39 10.32 36.82 -3.95
C ALA A 39 10.90 37.83 -2.95
N SER A 40 10.00 38.52 -2.26
CA SER A 40 10.36 39.41 -1.16
C SER A 40 10.90 38.65 0.05
N ASP A 41 10.44 37.43 0.26
CA ASP A 41 10.88 36.53 1.32
C ASP A 41 12.18 35.81 0.90
N PRO A 42 13.30 36.00 1.65
CA PRO A 42 14.56 35.35 1.36
C PRO A 42 14.48 33.82 1.29
N LEU A 43 13.60 33.18 2.09
CA LEU A 43 13.42 31.72 2.12
C LEU A 43 12.78 31.17 0.85
N ARG A 44 12.18 32.02 0.03
CA ARG A 44 11.58 31.63 -1.27
C ARG A 44 12.50 31.87 -2.46
N ARG A 45 13.68 32.46 -2.25
CA ARG A 45 14.63 32.76 -3.33
C ARG A 45 15.48 31.58 -3.73
N GLU A 46 15.62 30.62 -2.84
CA GLU A 46 16.43 29.41 -3.06
C GLU A 46 15.58 28.16 -2.97
N VAL A 47 16.04 27.11 -3.63
CA VAL A 47 15.43 25.78 -3.53
C VAL A 47 15.62 25.27 -2.10
N SER A 48 14.52 24.97 -1.43
CA SER A 48 14.57 24.49 -0.04
C SER A 48 15.34 23.17 0.07
N THR A 49 16.20 23.05 1.08
CA THR A 49 16.88 21.80 1.43
C THR A 49 15.92 20.69 1.87
N LEU A 50 14.65 21.01 2.07
CA LEU A 50 13.58 20.03 2.34
C LEU A 50 12.87 19.57 1.06
N SER A 51 13.20 20.15 -0.11
CA SER A 51 12.57 19.77 -1.38
C SER A 51 13.29 18.60 -2.06
N MET A 52 12.56 17.86 -2.87
CA MET A 52 13.11 16.74 -3.65
C MET A 52 14.05 17.23 -4.75
N GLU A 53 13.78 18.41 -5.35
CA GLU A 53 14.62 19.03 -6.37
C GLU A 53 16.02 19.34 -5.81
N TYR A 54 16.11 19.90 -4.59
CA TYR A 54 17.40 20.15 -3.96
C TYR A 54 18.24 18.87 -3.91
N TRP A 55 17.66 17.78 -3.40
CA TRP A 55 18.35 16.50 -3.26
C TRP A 55 18.60 15.82 -4.61
N ALA A 56 17.74 16.06 -5.60
CA ALA A 56 17.96 15.58 -6.95
C ALA A 56 19.23 16.17 -7.59
N ASP A 57 19.71 17.32 -7.12
CA ASP A 57 20.94 17.96 -7.61
C ASP A 57 22.17 17.66 -6.74
N GLN A 58 21.99 17.16 -5.50
CA GLN A 58 23.13 16.83 -4.62
C GLN A 58 23.91 15.60 -5.10
N PRO A 59 25.20 15.49 -4.77
CA PRO A 59 26.01 14.29 -5.01
C PRO A 59 25.40 13.06 -4.34
N ALA A 60 25.66 11.87 -4.90
CA ALA A 60 25.27 10.62 -4.28
C ALA A 60 25.91 10.44 -2.91
N GLY A 61 25.10 10.17 -1.91
CA GLY A 61 25.46 9.90 -0.53
C GLY A 61 24.28 9.27 0.19
N MET A 62 24.47 8.78 1.40
CA MET A 62 23.43 8.09 2.16
C MET A 62 22.13 8.93 2.25
N ILE A 63 22.27 10.21 2.63
CA ILE A 63 21.12 11.13 2.76
C ILE A 63 20.44 11.33 1.41
N THR A 64 21.19 11.69 0.36
CA THR A 64 20.65 11.90 -0.99
C THR A 64 19.90 10.66 -1.47
N CYS A 65 20.49 9.47 -1.30
CA CYS A 65 19.87 8.22 -1.75
C CYS A 65 18.59 7.89 -0.98
N SER A 66 18.50 8.26 0.31
CA SER A 66 17.27 8.14 1.10
C SER A 66 16.16 9.07 0.57
N TYR A 67 16.49 10.25 0.08
CA TYR A 67 15.50 11.13 -0.55
C TYR A 67 14.96 10.56 -1.86
N GLY A 68 15.71 9.74 -2.59
CA GLY A 68 15.18 8.99 -3.74
C GLY A 68 14.02 8.07 -3.36
N TYR A 69 14.12 7.37 -2.22
CA TYR A 69 13.02 6.58 -1.68
C TYR A 69 11.80 7.44 -1.35
N TRP A 70 12.00 8.58 -0.67
CA TRP A 70 10.90 9.47 -0.34
C TRP A 70 10.26 10.07 -1.59
N ALA A 71 11.04 10.50 -2.59
CA ALA A 71 10.53 10.98 -3.87
C ALA A 71 9.64 9.92 -4.54
N ALA A 72 10.09 8.66 -4.60
CA ALA A 72 9.29 7.55 -5.13
C ALA A 72 7.99 7.34 -4.36
N LYS A 73 8.02 7.39 -3.02
CA LYS A 73 6.81 7.27 -2.18
C LYS A 73 5.83 8.42 -2.35
N CYS A 74 6.33 9.58 -2.70
CA CYS A 74 5.54 10.79 -2.93
C CYS A 74 5.00 10.90 -4.36
N GLY A 75 5.40 10.00 -5.26
CA GLY A 75 5.01 10.05 -6.66
C GLY A 75 5.83 11.04 -7.50
N ASP A 76 6.89 11.63 -6.93
CA ASP A 76 7.87 12.41 -7.69
C ASP A 76 8.89 11.45 -8.32
N PHE A 77 8.44 10.77 -9.35
CA PHE A 77 9.23 9.73 -10.01
C PHE A 77 10.41 10.31 -10.80
N GLU A 78 10.30 11.55 -11.29
CA GLU A 78 11.40 12.22 -11.99
C GLU A 78 12.59 12.44 -11.05
N ALA A 79 12.37 13.06 -9.90
CA ALA A 79 13.39 13.22 -8.88
C ALA A 79 13.93 11.88 -8.38
N ALA A 80 13.03 10.89 -8.17
CA ALA A 80 13.42 9.55 -7.73
C ALA A 80 14.38 8.88 -8.71
N HIS A 81 14.06 8.85 -10.01
CA HIS A 81 14.93 8.27 -11.04
C HIS A 81 16.27 8.98 -11.11
N LYS A 82 16.29 10.32 -11.11
CA LYS A 82 17.51 11.13 -11.14
C LYS A 82 18.41 10.83 -9.93
N ILE A 83 17.83 10.71 -8.74
CA ILE A 83 18.58 10.38 -7.52
C ILE A 83 19.10 8.94 -7.59
N PHE A 84 18.25 7.97 -7.95
CA PHE A 84 18.65 6.58 -7.98
C PHE A 84 19.78 6.32 -8.99
N ASP A 85 19.76 6.96 -10.16
CA ASP A 85 20.82 6.78 -11.17
C ASP A 85 22.21 7.09 -10.62
N LYS A 86 22.37 8.23 -9.96
CA LYS A 86 23.67 8.57 -9.36
C LYS A 86 24.02 7.70 -8.16
N CYS A 87 23.04 7.22 -7.39
CA CYS A 87 23.26 6.30 -6.28
C CYS A 87 23.67 4.91 -6.77
N ILE A 88 23.06 4.42 -7.84
CA ILE A 88 23.40 3.16 -8.50
C ILE A 88 24.82 3.22 -9.07
N ALA A 89 25.23 4.35 -9.63
CA ALA A 89 26.60 4.56 -10.12
C ALA A 89 27.65 4.46 -9.00
N LYS A 90 27.26 4.70 -7.73
CA LYS A 90 28.09 4.55 -6.53
C LYS A 90 27.93 3.20 -5.83
N GLY A 91 27.09 2.28 -6.37
CA GLY A 91 26.93 0.94 -5.83
C GLY A 91 25.90 0.80 -4.70
N TYR A 92 25.07 1.82 -4.45
CA TYR A 92 24.05 1.72 -3.40
C TYR A 92 22.97 0.67 -3.74
N GLY A 93 22.93 -0.44 -3.01
CA GLY A 93 22.00 -1.55 -3.21
C GLY A 93 20.54 -1.15 -3.06
N GLY A 94 20.22 -0.33 -2.07
CA GLY A 94 18.86 0.19 -1.89
C GLY A 94 18.34 0.96 -3.10
N ALA A 95 19.19 1.77 -3.75
CA ALA A 95 18.82 2.51 -4.96
C ALA A 95 18.53 1.56 -6.14
N MET A 96 19.29 0.44 -6.25
CA MET A 96 19.05 -0.59 -7.26
C MET A 96 17.67 -1.24 -7.07
N ILE A 97 17.32 -1.60 -5.82
CA ILE A 97 16.03 -2.21 -5.51
C ILE A 97 14.88 -1.25 -5.83
N TRP A 98 14.95 -0.02 -5.32
CA TRP A 98 13.85 0.95 -5.52
C TRP A 98 13.67 1.36 -6.98
N LYS A 99 14.77 1.58 -7.71
CA LYS A 99 14.67 1.82 -9.15
C LYS A 99 14.13 0.61 -9.90
N GLY A 100 14.53 -0.60 -9.50
CA GLY A 100 13.99 -1.83 -10.05
C GLY A 100 12.46 -1.90 -9.91
N LEU A 101 11.92 -1.59 -8.73
CA LEU A 101 10.47 -1.55 -8.50
C LEU A 101 9.77 -0.51 -9.38
N LEU A 102 10.34 0.70 -9.53
CA LEU A 102 9.77 1.72 -10.40
C LEU A 102 9.75 1.30 -11.88
N LEU A 103 10.80 0.62 -12.35
CA LEU A 103 10.87 0.07 -13.71
C LEU A 103 9.90 -1.08 -13.91
N GLU A 104 9.75 -1.95 -12.92
CA GLU A 104 8.81 -3.07 -12.97
C GLU A 104 7.35 -2.60 -13.04
N ASP A 105 7.01 -1.54 -12.31
CA ASP A 105 5.67 -0.95 -12.29
C ASP A 105 5.43 0.04 -13.45
N GLY A 106 6.48 0.56 -14.08
CA GLY A 106 6.38 1.63 -15.07
C GLY A 106 6.09 2.99 -14.45
N SER A 107 6.59 3.23 -13.24
CA SER A 107 6.38 4.47 -12.50
C SER A 107 7.32 5.58 -12.98
N GLY A 108 6.78 6.61 -13.63
CA GLY A 108 7.51 7.76 -14.19
C GLY A 108 8.27 7.47 -15.50
N VAL A 109 8.39 6.22 -15.89
CA VAL A 109 9.03 5.74 -17.14
C VAL A 109 8.26 4.56 -17.70
N PRO A 110 8.42 4.22 -18.99
CA PRO A 110 7.87 3.00 -19.53
C PRO A 110 8.32 1.78 -18.72
N ARG A 111 7.41 0.83 -18.56
CA ARG A 111 7.68 -0.42 -17.85
C ARG A 111 8.84 -1.19 -18.50
N ASP A 112 9.84 -1.56 -17.71
CA ASP A 112 11.00 -2.35 -18.15
C ASP A 112 11.38 -3.39 -17.09
N PRO A 113 10.70 -4.55 -17.07
CA PRO A 113 10.98 -5.61 -16.11
C PRO A 113 12.35 -6.27 -16.34
N ALA A 114 12.91 -6.20 -17.56
CA ALA A 114 14.24 -6.75 -17.81
C ALA A 114 15.34 -5.90 -17.15
N ALA A 115 15.24 -4.58 -17.27
CA ALA A 115 16.11 -3.68 -16.53
C ALA A 115 15.92 -3.80 -15.01
N ALA A 116 14.69 -4.00 -14.53
CA ALA A 116 14.40 -4.24 -13.12
C ALA A 116 15.10 -5.50 -12.61
N ALA A 117 14.94 -6.64 -13.30
CA ALA A 117 15.58 -7.90 -12.93
C ALA A 117 17.13 -7.80 -12.93
N ALA A 118 17.69 -7.06 -13.87
CA ALA A 118 19.14 -6.79 -13.90
C ALA A 118 19.61 -5.99 -12.68
N LEU A 119 18.82 -5.00 -12.23
CA LEU A 119 19.13 -4.23 -11.03
C LEU A 119 19.01 -5.08 -9.76
N TYR A 120 17.99 -5.93 -9.65
CA TYR A 120 17.84 -6.85 -8.52
C TYR A 120 19.03 -7.81 -8.42
N LYS A 121 19.43 -8.41 -9.55
CA LYS A 121 20.61 -9.27 -9.60
C LYS A 121 21.87 -8.53 -9.18
N ARG A 122 22.08 -7.31 -9.69
CA ARG A 122 23.22 -6.47 -9.32
C ARG A 122 23.21 -6.12 -7.82
N ALA A 123 22.07 -5.82 -7.22
CA ALA A 123 21.94 -5.58 -5.80
C ALA A 123 22.30 -6.84 -4.99
N ALA A 124 21.83 -8.00 -5.44
CA ALA A 124 22.11 -9.27 -4.80
C ALA A 124 23.62 -9.63 -4.79
N GLU A 125 24.35 -9.28 -5.86
CA GLU A 125 25.75 -9.67 -6.07
C GLU A 125 26.76 -8.63 -5.58
N GLY A 126 26.39 -7.35 -5.54
CA GLY A 126 27.37 -6.27 -5.43
C GLY A 126 27.05 -5.11 -4.49
N SER A 127 26.05 -5.23 -3.61
CA SER A 127 25.68 -4.12 -2.72
C SER A 127 26.64 -3.88 -1.55
N GLY A 128 27.44 -4.88 -1.16
CA GLY A 128 28.27 -4.82 0.05
C GLY A 128 27.47 -4.74 1.37
N ASP A 129 26.15 -4.74 1.29
CA ASP A 129 25.20 -4.67 2.39
C ASP A 129 24.31 -5.92 2.34
N GLU A 130 24.34 -6.73 3.40
CA GLU A 130 23.67 -8.02 3.44
C GLU A 130 22.14 -7.90 3.34
N ASP A 131 21.55 -6.86 3.92
CA ASP A 131 20.10 -6.63 3.86
C ASP A 131 19.65 -6.35 2.42
N TYR A 132 20.39 -5.52 1.68
CA TYR A 132 20.09 -5.27 0.28
C TYR A 132 20.46 -6.43 -0.63
N ALA A 133 21.49 -7.22 -0.27
CA ALA A 133 21.79 -8.46 -0.96
C ALA A 133 20.69 -9.51 -0.79
N ALA A 134 20.13 -9.62 0.43
CA ALA A 134 18.97 -10.48 0.70
C ALA A 134 17.74 -10.05 -0.11
N LEU A 135 17.45 -8.75 -0.11
CA LEU A 135 16.29 -8.20 -0.81
C LEU A 135 16.43 -8.30 -2.34
N GLY A 136 17.63 -8.02 -2.86
CA GLY A 136 17.95 -8.20 -4.28
C GLY A 136 17.81 -9.67 -4.71
N SER A 137 18.30 -10.60 -3.89
CA SER A 137 18.14 -12.04 -4.14
C SER A 137 16.68 -12.46 -4.16
N LEU A 138 15.84 -11.94 -3.24
CA LEU A 138 14.41 -12.21 -3.19
C LEU A 138 13.69 -11.73 -4.45
N HIS A 139 13.93 -10.47 -4.86
CA HIS A 139 13.28 -9.91 -6.05
C HIS A 139 13.74 -10.59 -7.34
N TYR A 140 15.04 -10.91 -7.46
CA TYR A 140 15.55 -11.60 -8.63
C TYR A 140 15.02 -13.04 -8.70
N ALA A 141 14.96 -13.75 -7.58
CA ALA A 141 14.34 -15.07 -7.49
C ALA A 141 12.88 -15.04 -7.93
N SER A 142 12.15 -14.01 -7.49
CA SER A 142 10.75 -13.80 -7.87
C SER A 142 10.61 -13.54 -9.38
N ALA A 143 11.49 -12.73 -9.95
CA ALA A 143 11.53 -12.47 -11.39
C ALA A 143 11.77 -13.76 -12.22
N LEU A 144 12.70 -14.61 -11.77
CA LEU A 144 12.97 -15.91 -12.38
C LEU A 144 11.78 -16.88 -12.26
N HIS A 145 11.17 -16.94 -11.09
CA HIS A 145 10.01 -17.80 -10.82
C HIS A 145 8.79 -17.42 -11.67
N GLU A 146 8.53 -16.13 -11.80
CA GLU A 146 7.40 -15.60 -12.59
C GLU A 146 7.71 -15.50 -14.09
N GLY A 147 8.97 -15.49 -14.49
CA GLY A 147 9.39 -15.16 -15.86
C GLY A 147 9.20 -13.67 -16.16
N ASN A 148 9.33 -12.79 -15.16
CA ASN A 148 9.10 -11.36 -15.29
C ASN A 148 10.41 -10.63 -15.63
N GLY A 149 10.58 -10.26 -16.90
CA GLY A 149 11.79 -9.60 -17.41
C GLY A 149 12.98 -10.52 -17.64
N VAL A 150 12.90 -11.78 -17.23
CA VAL A 150 13.87 -12.85 -17.48
C VAL A 150 13.12 -14.13 -17.86
N PRO A 151 13.74 -15.05 -18.61
CA PRO A 151 13.14 -16.36 -18.83
C PRO A 151 12.82 -17.05 -17.51
N ARG A 152 11.65 -17.69 -17.43
CA ARG A 152 11.27 -18.45 -16.26
C ARG A 152 12.23 -19.61 -16.02
N ASP A 153 12.81 -19.66 -14.82
CA ASP A 153 13.70 -20.73 -14.38
C ASP A 153 13.47 -21.01 -12.90
N GLU A 154 12.69 -22.05 -12.59
CA GLU A 154 12.36 -22.41 -11.21
C GLU A 154 13.55 -22.98 -10.43
N ALA A 155 14.47 -23.68 -11.13
CA ALA A 155 15.62 -24.25 -10.48
C ALA A 155 16.62 -23.16 -10.04
N GLU A 156 16.85 -22.18 -10.89
CA GLU A 156 17.68 -21.02 -10.58
C GLU A 156 16.98 -20.11 -9.56
N ALA A 157 15.68 -19.86 -9.71
CA ALA A 157 14.88 -19.09 -8.73
C ALA A 157 15.01 -19.66 -7.32
N ARG A 158 14.95 -21.00 -7.18
CA ARG A 158 15.11 -21.67 -5.90
C ARG A 158 16.46 -21.38 -5.25
N LYS A 159 17.56 -21.40 -5.99
CA LYS A 159 18.90 -21.07 -5.47
C LYS A 159 18.96 -19.62 -4.95
N TRP A 160 18.34 -18.69 -5.67
CA TRP A 160 18.28 -17.30 -5.25
C TRP A 160 17.38 -17.11 -4.02
N PHE A 161 16.28 -17.85 -3.88
CA PHE A 161 15.48 -17.87 -2.66
C PHE A 161 16.27 -18.44 -1.48
N GLU A 162 17.03 -19.52 -1.68
CA GLU A 162 17.89 -20.11 -0.66
C GLU A 162 18.97 -19.10 -0.20
N ARG A 163 19.58 -18.38 -1.14
CA ARG A 163 20.52 -17.31 -0.84
C ARG A 163 19.86 -16.18 -0.02
N ALA A 164 18.69 -15.71 -0.45
CA ALA A 164 17.95 -14.69 0.28
C ALA A 164 17.59 -15.14 1.71
N ALA A 165 17.16 -16.38 1.86
CA ALA A 165 16.83 -16.97 3.16
C ALA A 165 18.06 -17.09 4.07
N ALA A 166 19.23 -17.47 3.52
CA ALA A 166 20.49 -17.54 4.24
C ALA A 166 20.94 -16.15 4.73
N LEU A 167 20.67 -15.10 3.95
CA LEU A 167 20.92 -13.69 4.30
C LEU A 167 19.82 -13.08 5.19
N GLY A 168 18.87 -13.87 5.68
CA GLY A 168 17.89 -13.40 6.67
C GLY A 168 16.49 -13.11 6.13
N SER A 169 16.22 -13.20 4.81
CA SER A 169 14.91 -12.94 4.25
C SER A 169 13.84 -13.92 4.74
N GLU A 170 12.87 -13.43 5.51
CA GLU A 170 11.74 -14.22 5.99
C GLU A 170 10.75 -14.57 4.87
N ASP A 171 10.57 -13.66 3.91
CA ASP A 171 9.73 -13.90 2.74
C ASP A 171 10.31 -15.04 1.87
N ALA A 172 11.64 -15.12 1.73
CA ALA A 172 12.30 -16.21 1.02
C ALA A 172 12.13 -17.56 1.76
N ARG A 173 12.26 -17.57 3.09
CA ARG A 173 11.98 -18.78 3.90
C ARG A 173 10.53 -19.23 3.74
N THR A 174 9.59 -18.28 3.74
CA THR A 174 8.17 -18.56 3.52
C THR A 174 7.96 -19.19 2.15
N PHE A 175 8.59 -18.65 1.10
CA PHE A 175 8.51 -19.22 -0.24
C PHE A 175 9.06 -20.65 -0.30
N LEU A 176 10.23 -20.89 0.25
CA LEU A 176 10.85 -22.23 0.26
C LEU A 176 10.00 -23.29 0.97
N GLN A 177 9.22 -22.88 1.96
CA GLN A 177 8.33 -23.77 2.72
C GLN A 177 6.97 -23.98 2.03
N THR A 178 6.43 -22.96 1.39
CA THR A 178 5.04 -22.92 0.96
C THR A 178 4.86 -22.74 -0.55
N GLY A 179 5.92 -22.39 -1.28
CA GLY A 179 5.87 -22.08 -2.70
C GLY A 179 5.30 -20.67 -3.02
N HIS A 180 5.15 -19.81 -2.01
CA HIS A 180 4.60 -18.46 -2.20
C HIS A 180 5.04 -17.48 -1.11
N HIS A 181 5.07 -16.18 -1.43
CA HIS A 181 5.35 -15.09 -0.50
C HIS A 181 4.70 -13.77 -0.94
N THR A 182 4.71 -12.77 -0.07
CA THR A 182 4.13 -11.44 -0.32
C THR A 182 5.13 -10.29 -0.28
N GLY A 183 6.42 -10.60 -0.12
CA GLY A 183 7.50 -9.61 -0.05
C GLY A 183 7.84 -8.97 -1.40
N SER A 184 7.50 -9.64 -2.50
CA SER A 184 7.54 -9.11 -3.86
C SER A 184 6.15 -9.22 -4.46
N ARG A 185 5.78 -8.30 -5.36
CA ARG A 185 4.45 -8.25 -5.97
C ARG A 185 4.58 -8.27 -7.48
N ASN A 186 3.68 -9.03 -8.15
CA ASN A 186 3.55 -8.97 -9.59
C ASN A 186 2.80 -7.69 -10.02
N GLN A 187 2.62 -7.51 -11.34
CA GLN A 187 1.94 -6.35 -11.93
C GLN A 187 0.52 -6.12 -11.43
N ARG A 188 -0.15 -7.15 -10.90
CA ARG A 188 -1.51 -7.05 -10.34
C ARG A 188 -1.51 -6.72 -8.84
N GLY A 189 -0.32 -6.49 -8.27
CA GLY A 189 -0.16 -6.25 -6.84
C GLY A 189 -0.31 -7.51 -5.99
N GLU A 190 -0.32 -8.69 -6.60
CA GLU A 190 -0.35 -9.99 -5.93
C GLU A 190 1.07 -10.39 -5.54
N GLY A 191 1.22 -11.19 -4.48
CA GLY A 191 2.50 -11.79 -4.13
C GLY A 191 2.90 -12.88 -5.12
N VAL A 192 4.10 -13.43 -4.95
CA VAL A 192 4.68 -14.45 -5.84
C VAL A 192 4.16 -15.83 -5.46
N GLY A 193 3.80 -16.62 -6.46
CA GLY A 193 3.25 -17.97 -6.34
C GLY A 193 1.80 -18.09 -6.77
N THR A 194 1.12 -19.18 -6.39
CA THR A 194 -0.29 -19.37 -6.75
C THR A 194 -1.21 -18.42 -5.98
N PRO A 195 -2.33 -17.93 -6.57
CA PRO A 195 -3.23 -17.00 -5.91
C PRO A 195 -3.71 -17.46 -4.53
N ASN A 196 -4.10 -18.74 -4.39
CA ASN A 196 -4.52 -19.31 -3.11
C ASN A 196 -3.36 -19.35 -2.10
N GLY A 197 -2.18 -19.68 -2.55
CA GLY A 197 -0.99 -19.71 -1.71
C GLY A 197 -0.57 -18.32 -1.25
N VAL A 198 -0.64 -17.30 -2.12
CA VAL A 198 -0.39 -15.91 -1.77
C VAL A 198 -1.35 -15.42 -0.69
N VAL A 199 -2.63 -15.77 -0.77
CA VAL A 199 -3.63 -15.44 0.27
C VAL A 199 -3.27 -16.14 1.58
N ALA A 200 -2.87 -17.41 1.55
CA ALA A 200 -2.45 -18.13 2.74
C ALA A 200 -1.20 -17.50 3.40
N ALA A 201 -0.20 -17.12 2.60
CA ALA A 201 1.00 -16.44 3.09
C ALA A 201 0.68 -15.06 3.70
N ALA A 202 -0.19 -14.28 3.05
CA ALA A 202 -0.63 -12.99 3.56
C ALA A 202 -1.38 -13.14 4.89
N THR A 203 -2.24 -14.14 5.00
CA THR A 203 -2.98 -14.45 6.24
C THR A 203 -2.02 -14.87 7.35
N ALA A 204 -1.06 -15.74 7.07
CA ALA A 204 -0.06 -16.18 8.05
C ALA A 204 0.83 -15.01 8.51
N LYS A 205 1.22 -14.09 7.60
CA LYS A 205 1.96 -12.87 7.95
C LYS A 205 1.14 -11.94 8.84
N ALA A 206 -0.13 -11.72 8.51
CA ALA A 206 -1.03 -10.90 9.32
C ALA A 206 -1.22 -11.49 10.73
N GLN A 207 -1.43 -12.80 10.84
CA GLN A 207 -1.55 -13.49 12.13
C GLN A 207 -0.28 -13.33 12.99
N ARG A 208 0.91 -13.48 12.40
CA ARG A 208 2.18 -13.27 13.10
C ARG A 208 2.32 -11.84 13.61
N LEU A 209 1.99 -10.84 12.80
CA LEU A 209 2.03 -9.43 13.21
C LEU A 209 1.06 -9.14 14.36
N VAL A 210 -0.15 -9.71 14.32
CA VAL A 210 -1.12 -9.59 15.42
C VAL A 210 -0.59 -10.25 16.69
N GLN A 211 0.01 -11.44 16.60
CA GLN A 211 0.61 -12.12 17.74
C GLN A 211 1.78 -11.32 18.34
N GLN A 212 2.66 -10.79 17.50
CA GLN A 212 3.77 -9.95 17.94
C GLN A 212 3.26 -8.67 18.62
N ALA A 213 2.28 -8.00 18.04
CA ALA A 213 1.65 -6.84 18.64
C ALA A 213 0.99 -7.18 20.00
N ALA A 214 0.30 -8.31 20.08
CA ALA A 214 -0.30 -8.77 21.34
C ALA A 214 0.75 -9.05 22.43
N GLN A 215 1.89 -9.60 22.07
CA GLN A 215 3.01 -9.85 22.99
C GLN A 215 3.72 -8.58 23.44
N SER A 216 3.71 -7.53 22.63
CA SER A 216 4.33 -6.22 22.94
C SER A 216 3.41 -5.30 23.76
N LEU A 217 2.13 -5.60 23.86
CA LEU A 217 1.21 -4.83 24.67
C LEU A 217 1.44 -5.13 26.14
N PRO A 218 1.51 -4.09 27.01
CA PRO A 218 1.55 -4.31 28.45
C PRO A 218 0.30 -5.08 28.87
N ALA A 219 0.45 -5.97 29.86
CA ALA A 219 -0.70 -6.69 30.42
C ALA A 219 -1.75 -5.68 30.85
N LEU A 220 -2.94 -5.77 30.26
CA LEU A 220 -4.03 -4.89 30.64
C LEU A 220 -4.46 -5.23 32.07
N PRO A 221 -4.68 -4.23 32.94
CA PRO A 221 -5.14 -4.49 34.29
C PRO A 221 -6.51 -5.20 34.24
N ASP A 222 -6.77 -6.08 35.20
CA ASP A 222 -7.96 -6.95 35.24
C ASP A 222 -9.29 -6.21 35.05
N TRP A 223 -9.37 -4.96 35.47
CA TRP A 223 -10.57 -4.11 35.30
C TRP A 223 -10.83 -3.69 33.84
N SER A 224 -9.83 -3.75 32.95
CA SER A 224 -9.99 -3.36 31.55
C SER A 224 -10.88 -4.34 30.77
N LEU A 225 -10.85 -5.62 31.11
CA LEU A 225 -11.75 -6.64 30.53
C LEU A 225 -13.18 -6.39 31.00
N ALA A 226 -13.38 -6.03 32.27
CA ALA A 226 -14.69 -5.67 32.79
C ALA A 226 -15.26 -4.41 32.12
N LEU A 227 -14.41 -3.40 31.88
CA LEU A 227 -14.79 -2.17 31.17
C LEU A 227 -15.16 -2.47 29.71
N ALA A 228 -14.35 -3.28 29.00
CA ALA A 228 -14.64 -3.69 27.63
C ALA A 228 -15.95 -4.46 27.52
N ALA A 229 -16.22 -5.39 28.45
CA ALA A 229 -17.47 -6.13 28.53
C ALA A 229 -18.67 -5.20 28.80
N ALA A 230 -18.52 -4.23 29.71
CA ALA A 230 -19.56 -3.25 30.01
C ALA A 230 -19.87 -2.36 28.79
N LEU A 231 -18.85 -1.88 28.06
CA LEU A 231 -19.03 -1.12 26.83
C LEU A 231 -19.71 -1.94 25.73
N ALA A 232 -19.32 -3.19 25.56
CA ALA A 232 -19.94 -4.09 24.57
C ALA A 232 -21.43 -4.34 24.92
N ALA A 233 -21.76 -4.50 26.22
CA ALA A 233 -23.13 -4.64 26.70
C ALA A 233 -23.97 -3.37 26.43
N LEU A 234 -23.41 -2.19 26.65
CA LEU A 234 -24.08 -0.92 26.36
C LEU A 234 -24.36 -0.74 24.87
N VAL A 235 -23.38 -1.03 24.01
CA VAL A 235 -23.56 -1.00 22.55
C VAL A 235 -24.62 -2.00 22.11
N GLY A 236 -24.58 -3.23 22.64
CA GLY A 236 -25.57 -4.28 22.37
C GLY A 236 -26.99 -3.88 22.82
N ALA A 237 -27.11 -3.28 24.00
CA ALA A 237 -28.39 -2.78 24.51
C ALA A 237 -28.93 -1.61 23.65
N GLY A 238 -28.06 -0.68 23.22
CA GLY A 238 -28.42 0.39 22.31
C GLY A 238 -28.92 -0.11 20.95
N ALA A 239 -28.21 -1.05 20.34
CA ALA A 239 -28.60 -1.66 19.08
C ALA A 239 -29.93 -2.43 19.19
N TRP A 240 -30.15 -3.13 20.31
CA TRP A 240 -31.41 -3.84 20.57
C TRP A 240 -32.58 -2.88 20.76
N HIS A 241 -32.34 -1.77 21.51
CA HIS A 241 -33.34 -0.72 21.71
C HIS A 241 -33.76 -0.09 20.38
N GLN A 242 -32.80 0.27 19.52
CA GLN A 242 -33.07 0.80 18.17
C GLN A 242 -33.87 -0.19 17.33
N ARG A 243 -33.54 -1.48 17.36
CA ARG A 243 -34.30 -2.52 16.65
C ARG A 243 -35.73 -2.68 17.15
N ARG A 244 -35.98 -2.45 18.44
CA ARG A 244 -37.34 -2.45 18.99
C ARG A 244 -38.15 -1.24 18.50
N LEU A 245 -37.55 -0.05 18.43
CA LEU A 245 -38.21 1.15 17.96
C LEU A 245 -38.46 1.10 16.42
N ALA A 246 -37.62 0.40 15.67
CA ALA A 246 -37.74 0.22 14.23
C ALA A 246 -38.73 -0.89 13.81
N ARG A 247 -39.38 -1.59 14.74
CA ARG A 247 -40.42 -2.55 14.39
C ARG A 247 -41.60 -1.79 13.78
N PRO A 248 -41.96 -2.05 12.49
CA PRO A 248 -43.12 -1.43 11.87
C PRO A 248 -44.36 -1.73 12.71
N ALA A 249 -45.17 -0.71 13.00
CA ALA A 249 -46.46 -0.90 13.62
C ALA A 249 -47.24 -1.90 12.76
N ALA A 250 -47.81 -2.94 13.41
CA ALA A 250 -48.62 -3.93 12.71
C ALA A 250 -49.65 -3.18 11.83
N PRO A 251 -49.89 -3.63 10.59
CA PRO A 251 -50.84 -2.97 9.71
C PRO A 251 -52.20 -2.99 10.42
N ARG A 252 -52.76 -1.79 10.66
CA ARG A 252 -54.14 -1.67 11.14
C ARG A 252 -55.02 -2.31 10.11
N VAL A 253 -55.61 -3.47 10.44
CA VAL A 253 -56.64 -4.10 9.64
C VAL A 253 -57.79 -3.07 9.55
N ALA A 254 -57.96 -2.51 8.36
CA ALA A 254 -59.08 -1.58 8.12
C ALA A 254 -60.39 -2.36 8.35
N ALA A 255 -61.22 -1.84 9.27
CA ALA A 255 -62.53 -2.39 9.47
C ALA A 255 -63.34 -2.32 8.13
N PRO A 256 -64.06 -3.35 7.75
CA PRO A 256 -64.82 -3.38 6.51
C PRO A 256 -65.80 -2.19 6.50
N ARG A 257 -65.74 -1.41 5.44
CA ARG A 257 -66.66 -0.27 5.23
C ARG A 257 -68.08 -0.79 5.18
N ALA A 258 -68.94 -0.20 6.01
CA ALA A 258 -70.37 -0.53 6.15
C ALA A 258 -71.24 -0.26 4.87
N LEU A 259 -70.64 -0.03 3.71
CA LEU A 259 -71.33 0.29 2.46
C LEU A 259 -71.66 -0.91 1.56
N ASP A 260 -71.14 -2.12 1.87
CA ASP A 260 -71.44 -3.31 1.03
C ASP A 260 -72.73 -4.03 1.41
N ARG A 261 -73.54 -3.48 2.33
CA ARG A 261 -74.83 -4.10 2.73
C ARG A 261 -76.04 -3.57 1.95
N ILE A 262 -75.89 -2.64 1.01
CA ILE A 262 -77.05 -2.06 0.28
C ILE A 262 -77.19 -2.65 -1.13
N ALA A 263 -76.28 -3.49 -1.58
CA ALA A 263 -76.31 -4.07 -2.93
C ALA A 263 -76.89 -5.50 -3.00
N GLN A 264 -77.45 -6.05 -1.90
CA GLN A 264 -78.09 -7.39 -1.85
C GLN A 264 -79.47 -7.39 -1.22
N ALA A 265 -80.29 -6.38 -1.50
CA ALA A 265 -81.73 -6.40 -1.24
C ALA A 265 -82.49 -6.06 -2.52
#